data_e6c2b5ca8a75c1a50800594c84f719f9
#
_entry.id   e6c2b5ca8a75c1a50800594c84f719f9
#
_cell.length_a   1.000
_cell.length_b   1.000
_cell.length_c   1.000
_cell.angle_alpha   90.00
_cell.angle_beta   90.00
_cell.angle_gamma   90.00
#
_symmetry.space_group_name_H-M   'P 1'
#
loop_
_entity.id
_entity.type
_entity.pdbx_description
1 polymer ?
#
loop_
_entity_poly.entity_id
_entity_poly.type
_entity_poly.pdbx_seq_one_letter_code
_entity_poly.pdbx_strand_id
1 'polypeptide(L)'
;MIDEKLKKFFNKFPHIKENKPLQTTLSKKINNLIKKELQHGASQIEAEQKALLNLTDLDTLLSQLKSLEATDYSKYNDFFAKIFDSKLVNELKLKLNQIDEIHLNYRLGDILVLPTNSPNLIVHDFMSRDIENLHSTVEKIGNVLKITQGPRKLVGIFKNKTLLFLPKEFTGFLTIRSQSGDVYINKIPSYCMIDITAVSGDLLLAHSTLKRVQADLKSGNIAVSATSANVFHINAHSGTLTADNINAKEEISYHTTSGNMDLENISSKNFFIDTKTGKITVNQLKSQNIEILTDSGNITLNNSEGKGNVKANTGKINLSLDKSNQFNLSIQSKIGNIHIHIPDTISFTFNVDTKKIGLTDLPLNSIIYSSDDYDKVKGYVGAEDSNNSLNIESDMGKVSIKNPN
;
A
#
# COMPACT_ATOMS: atom_id res chain seq x y z
N MET A 1 5.15 30.37 29.48
CA MET A 1 5.30 31.03 28.18
C MET A 1 5.28 30.02 27.02
N ILE A 2 6.02 28.92 27.12
CA ILE A 2 6.09 27.92 26.03
C ILE A 2 4.78 27.15 25.82
N ASP A 3 4.10 26.78 26.88
CA ASP A 3 2.81 26.06 26.82
C ASP A 3 1.71 26.89 26.12
N GLU A 4 1.73 28.19 26.30
CA GLU A 4 0.79 29.09 25.66
C GLU A 4 1.07 29.25 24.16
N LYS A 5 2.36 29.26 23.76
CA LYS A 5 2.77 29.29 22.37
C LYS A 5 2.50 27.96 21.68
N LEU A 6 2.71 26.83 22.37
CA LEU A 6 2.34 25.50 21.89
C LEU A 6 0.82 25.39 21.70
N LYS A 7 0.04 25.87 22.64
CA LYS A 7 -1.42 25.89 22.53
C LYS A 7 -1.90 26.74 21.36
N LYS A 8 -1.29 27.92 21.11
CA LYS A 8 -1.56 28.74 19.94
C LYS A 8 -1.15 28.03 18.65
N PHE A 9 -0.01 27.35 18.65
CA PHE A 9 0.45 26.55 17.52
C PHE A 9 -0.52 25.41 17.19
N PHE A 10 -0.91 24.59 18.18
CA PHE A 10 -1.87 23.50 17.97
C PHE A 10 -3.24 24.00 17.47
N ASN A 11 -3.67 25.18 17.93
CA ASN A 11 -4.93 25.78 17.48
C ASN A 11 -4.91 26.24 16.01
N LYS A 12 -3.76 26.52 15.44
CA LYS A 12 -3.64 26.82 14.00
C LYS A 12 -3.91 25.63 13.09
N PHE A 13 -3.76 24.41 13.61
CA PHE A 13 -3.83 23.16 12.86
C PHE A 13 -4.90 22.25 13.47
N PRO A 14 -6.13 22.24 12.93
CA PRO A 14 -7.24 21.42 13.46
C PRO A 14 -6.87 19.96 13.65
N HIS A 15 -6.12 19.37 12.70
CA HIS A 15 -5.69 17.97 12.76
C HIS A 15 -4.75 17.67 13.93
N ILE A 16 -3.89 18.62 14.32
CA ILE A 16 -3.05 18.48 15.50
C ILE A 16 -3.86 18.74 16.76
N LYS A 17 -4.81 19.68 16.71
CA LYS A 17 -5.70 20.01 17.83
C LYS A 17 -6.55 18.80 18.26
N GLU A 18 -7.01 17.99 17.31
CA GLU A 18 -7.82 16.81 17.57
C GLU A 18 -6.99 15.56 17.91
N ASN A 19 -5.70 15.56 17.59
CA ASN A 19 -4.81 14.44 17.80
C ASN A 19 -4.01 14.59 19.12
N LYS A 20 -4.63 14.24 20.24
CA LYS A 20 -3.98 14.30 21.58
C LYS A 20 -2.65 13.54 21.71
N PRO A 21 -2.49 12.32 21.17
CA PRO A 21 -1.20 11.62 21.17
C PRO A 21 -0.09 12.41 20.47
N LEU A 22 -0.37 13.02 19.33
CA LEU A 22 0.58 13.83 18.58
C LEU A 22 0.97 15.09 19.36
N GLN A 23 -0.02 15.81 19.95
CA GLN A 23 0.25 16.96 20.84
C GLN A 23 1.17 16.59 22.00
N THR A 24 0.89 15.45 22.64
CA THR A 24 1.70 14.97 23.77
C THR A 24 3.14 14.65 23.33
N THR A 25 3.30 14.02 22.17
CA THR A 25 4.62 13.70 21.62
C THR A 25 5.40 14.96 21.28
N LEU A 26 4.76 15.94 20.64
CA LEU A 26 5.34 17.25 20.29
C LEU A 26 5.76 18.02 21.57
N SER A 27 4.87 18.12 22.55
CA SER A 27 5.16 18.80 23.81
C SER A 27 6.33 18.15 24.56
N LYS A 28 6.38 16.82 24.62
CA LYS A 28 7.50 16.10 25.24
C LYS A 28 8.83 16.38 24.51
N LYS A 29 8.83 16.40 23.19
CA LYS A 29 10.04 16.67 22.40
C LYS A 29 10.55 18.09 22.58
N ILE A 30 9.66 19.07 22.54
CA ILE A 30 10.03 20.48 22.79
C ILE A 30 10.61 20.64 24.18
N ASN A 31 9.98 20.05 25.19
CA ASN A 31 10.49 20.11 26.55
C ASN A 31 11.86 19.40 26.70
N ASN A 32 12.08 18.31 25.95
CA ASN A 32 13.39 17.63 25.92
C ASN A 32 14.47 18.48 25.22
N LEU A 33 14.12 19.20 24.14
CA LEU A 33 15.02 20.14 23.49
C LEU A 33 15.43 21.27 24.44
N ILE A 34 14.48 21.84 25.15
CA ILE A 34 14.77 22.87 26.17
C ILE A 34 15.70 22.34 27.24
N LYS A 35 15.40 21.16 27.80
CA LYS A 35 16.26 20.53 28.81
C LYS A 35 17.68 20.30 28.31
N LYS A 36 17.81 19.87 27.07
CA LYS A 36 19.11 19.64 26.43
C LYS A 36 19.91 20.95 26.28
N GLU A 37 19.28 22.03 25.82
CA GLU A 37 19.95 23.32 25.67
C GLU A 37 20.33 23.92 27.04
N LEU A 38 19.51 23.75 28.06
CA LEU A 38 19.85 24.14 29.43
C LEU A 38 21.04 23.36 29.98
N GLN A 39 21.12 22.05 29.70
CA GLN A 39 22.29 21.24 30.07
C GLN A 39 23.59 21.67 29.36
N HIS A 40 23.49 22.30 28.19
CA HIS A 40 24.64 22.85 27.46
C HIS A 40 24.94 24.30 27.85
N GLY A 41 24.33 24.82 28.93
CA GLY A 41 24.62 26.13 29.49
C GLY A 41 23.83 27.30 28.85
N ALA A 42 22.84 27.02 28.03
CA ALA A 42 21.94 28.07 27.51
C ALA A 42 21.04 28.61 28.64
N SER A 43 20.72 29.89 28.60
CA SER A 43 19.69 30.45 29.46
C SER A 43 18.30 29.89 29.12
N GLN A 44 17.34 29.95 30.05
CA GLN A 44 15.97 29.50 29.82
C GLN A 44 15.34 30.19 28.58
N ILE A 45 15.60 31.47 28.38
CA ILE A 45 15.08 32.25 27.25
C ILE A 45 15.68 31.76 25.93
N GLU A 46 16.99 31.55 25.88
CA GLU A 46 17.68 31.04 24.69
C GLU A 46 17.24 29.61 24.33
N ALA A 47 17.12 28.73 25.35
CA ALA A 47 16.63 27.37 25.18
C ALA A 47 15.20 27.34 24.61
N GLU A 48 14.32 28.18 25.15
CA GLU A 48 12.96 28.34 24.64
C GLU A 48 12.92 28.94 23.22
N GLN A 49 13.77 29.92 22.91
CA GLN A 49 13.87 30.51 21.57
C GLN A 49 14.34 29.49 20.53
N LYS A 50 15.36 28.72 20.84
CA LYS A 50 15.84 27.65 19.95
C LYS A 50 14.80 26.56 19.74
N ALA A 51 14.07 26.16 20.78
CA ALA A 51 12.98 25.20 20.66
C ALA A 51 11.80 25.75 19.80
N LEU A 52 11.56 27.08 19.88
CA LEU A 52 10.54 27.76 19.08
C LEU A 52 10.93 27.94 17.61
N LEU A 53 12.22 28.09 17.30
CA LEU A 53 12.69 28.09 15.90
C LEU A 53 12.35 26.77 15.20
N ASN A 54 12.53 25.65 15.88
CA ASN A 54 12.08 24.36 15.37
C ASN A 54 10.55 24.30 15.12
N LEU A 55 9.75 25.03 15.90
CA LEU A 55 8.31 25.15 15.65
C LEU A 55 7.98 26.04 14.42
N THR A 56 8.82 27.01 14.12
CA THR A 56 8.61 27.89 12.95
C THR A 56 8.83 27.13 11.65
N ASP A 57 9.88 26.31 11.59
CA ASP A 57 10.11 25.42 10.46
C ASP A 57 8.97 24.42 10.29
N LEU A 58 8.44 23.92 11.40
CA LEU A 58 7.25 23.07 11.43
C LEU A 58 5.98 23.83 10.97
N ASP A 59 5.79 25.08 11.38
CA ASP A 59 4.65 25.92 10.95
C ASP A 59 4.65 26.11 9.43
N THR A 60 5.82 26.33 8.83
CA THR A 60 5.99 26.41 7.38
C THR A 60 5.63 25.09 6.71
N LEU A 61 6.13 23.98 7.20
CA LEU A 61 5.82 22.65 6.70
C LEU A 61 4.32 22.34 6.82
N LEU A 62 3.74 22.56 8.00
CA LEU A 62 2.32 22.27 8.25
C LEU A 62 1.39 23.24 7.49
N SER A 63 1.83 24.47 7.21
CA SER A 63 1.09 25.40 6.36
C SER A 63 1.06 24.95 4.91
N GLN A 64 2.13 24.38 4.41
CA GLN A 64 2.17 23.73 3.10
C GLN A 64 1.30 22.46 3.08
N LEU A 65 1.25 21.71 4.18
CA LEU A 65 0.39 20.54 4.35
C LEU A 65 -1.09 20.91 4.55
N LYS A 66 -1.40 22.12 5.05
CA LYS A 66 -2.78 22.62 5.25
C LYS A 66 -3.57 22.73 3.95
N SER A 67 -2.90 22.88 2.81
CA SER A 67 -3.53 22.79 1.48
C SER A 67 -4.01 21.38 1.11
N LEU A 68 -3.67 20.38 1.93
CA LEU A 68 -4.01 18.99 1.75
C LEU A 68 -5.20 18.64 2.67
N GLU A 69 -6.41 19.13 2.34
CA GLU A 69 -7.61 18.92 3.15
C GLU A 69 -7.89 17.46 3.49
N ALA A 70 -8.33 17.25 4.75
CA ALA A 70 -8.98 16.04 5.28
C ALA A 70 -8.29 14.68 4.98
N THR A 71 -7.09 14.48 5.50
CA THR A 71 -6.43 13.16 5.44
C THR A 71 -6.37 12.54 6.82
N ASP A 72 -6.51 11.23 6.88
CA ASP A 72 -6.15 10.45 8.07
C ASP A 72 -4.61 10.50 8.26
N TYR A 73 -4.15 11.52 8.98
CA TYR A 73 -2.74 11.69 9.32
C TYR A 73 -2.22 10.64 10.29
N SER A 74 -3.08 9.77 10.83
CA SER A 74 -2.65 8.76 11.81
C SER A 74 -1.59 7.84 11.25
N LYS A 75 -1.69 7.47 9.99
CA LYS A 75 -0.70 6.64 9.27
C LYS A 75 0.65 7.35 9.04
N TYR A 76 0.67 8.69 9.07
CA TYR A 76 1.89 9.51 8.88
C TYR A 76 2.44 10.07 10.20
N ASN A 77 1.80 9.78 11.33
CA ASN A 77 2.22 10.29 12.63
C ASN A 77 3.68 9.96 12.93
N ASP A 78 4.15 8.77 12.56
CA ASP A 78 5.54 8.36 12.75
C ASP A 78 6.51 9.15 11.88
N PHE A 79 6.16 9.41 10.62
CA PHE A 79 6.98 10.23 9.74
C PHE A 79 7.10 11.65 10.30
N PHE A 80 5.98 12.31 10.63
CA PHE A 80 5.99 13.66 11.21
C PHE A 80 6.65 13.69 12.58
N ALA A 81 6.35 12.73 13.46
CA ALA A 81 7.00 12.65 14.75
C ALA A 81 8.53 12.53 14.66
N LYS A 82 9.02 11.88 13.63
CA LYS A 82 10.47 11.75 13.38
C LYS A 82 11.09 13.01 12.72
N ILE A 83 10.33 13.84 12.00
CA ILE A 83 10.82 15.13 11.43
C ILE A 83 11.23 16.10 12.55
N PHE A 84 10.52 16.11 13.67
CA PHE A 84 10.79 17.03 14.79
C PHE A 84 12.17 16.88 15.45
N ASP A 85 12.84 15.74 15.24
CA ASP A 85 14.21 15.53 15.68
C ASP A 85 15.24 15.99 14.63
N SER A 86 14.78 16.60 13.54
CA SER A 86 15.59 16.98 12.39
C SER A 86 15.37 18.46 12.04
N LYS A 87 16.39 19.09 11.48
CA LYS A 87 16.34 20.47 10.99
C LYS A 87 16.26 20.47 9.48
N LEU A 88 15.58 21.45 8.89
CA LEU A 88 15.68 21.73 7.48
C LEU A 88 17.11 22.20 7.20
N VAL A 89 17.84 21.44 6.38
CA VAL A 89 19.25 21.73 6.06
C VAL A 89 19.46 22.11 4.59
N ASN A 90 18.55 21.71 3.71
CA ASN A 90 18.60 22.01 2.28
C ASN A 90 17.21 22.21 1.70
N GLU A 91 17.05 23.21 0.87
CA GLU A 91 15.84 23.48 0.09
C GLU A 91 16.20 23.70 -1.38
N LEU A 92 15.54 22.93 -2.25
CA LEU A 92 15.66 23.09 -3.69
C LEU A 92 14.32 23.47 -4.28
N LYS A 93 14.29 24.51 -5.14
CA LYS A 93 13.14 24.94 -5.94
C LYS A 93 13.46 24.82 -7.41
N LEU A 94 12.79 23.92 -8.11
CA LEU A 94 13.14 23.49 -9.45
C LEU A 94 11.98 23.72 -10.41
N LYS A 95 12.21 24.43 -11.49
CA LYS A 95 11.23 24.59 -12.56
C LYS A 95 11.15 23.29 -13.38
N LEU A 96 9.94 22.83 -13.65
CA LEU A 96 9.69 21.61 -14.44
C LEU A 96 9.48 21.88 -15.94
N ASN A 97 9.87 23.05 -16.44
CA ASN A 97 9.75 23.36 -17.85
C ASN A 97 10.56 22.35 -18.70
N GLN A 98 9.91 21.64 -19.61
CA GLN A 98 10.52 20.62 -20.45
C GLN A 98 11.10 19.42 -19.64
N ILE A 99 10.54 19.15 -18.48
CA ILE A 99 10.86 17.99 -17.68
C ILE A 99 9.70 16.99 -17.76
N ASP A 100 9.99 15.80 -18.28
CA ASP A 100 9.04 14.71 -18.38
C ASP A 100 9.34 13.61 -17.37
N GLU A 101 10.56 13.58 -16.82
CA GLU A 101 11.00 12.55 -15.88
C GLU A 101 11.70 13.15 -14.66
N ILE A 102 11.34 12.66 -13.48
CA ILE A 102 11.98 13.00 -12.21
C ILE A 102 12.51 11.72 -11.59
N HIS A 103 13.81 11.64 -11.35
CA HIS A 103 14.47 10.50 -10.73
C HIS A 103 14.99 10.88 -9.35
N LEU A 104 14.46 10.24 -8.31
CA LEU A 104 14.92 10.35 -6.92
C LEU A 104 15.82 9.17 -6.60
N ASN A 105 17.07 9.42 -6.21
CA ASN A 105 18.03 8.38 -5.84
C ASN A 105 18.53 8.62 -4.42
N TYR A 106 18.01 7.86 -3.46
CA TYR A 106 18.34 8.00 -2.05
C TYR A 106 18.89 6.69 -1.48
N ARG A 107 19.93 6.81 -0.65
CA ARG A 107 20.54 5.66 0.03
C ARG A 107 19.99 5.47 1.42
N LEU A 108 19.60 6.56 2.06
CA LEU A 108 19.22 6.57 3.46
C LEU A 108 18.11 7.57 3.70
N GLY A 109 17.24 7.23 4.64
CA GLY A 109 16.20 8.12 5.14
C GLY A 109 14.89 7.97 4.40
N ASP A 110 13.85 8.45 5.05
CA ASP A 110 12.51 8.31 4.55
C ASP A 110 12.22 9.39 3.50
N ILE A 111 11.41 9.04 2.52
CA ILE A 111 10.98 9.93 1.43
C ILE A 111 9.47 10.12 1.55
N LEU A 112 9.00 11.36 1.57
CA LEU A 112 7.58 11.69 1.50
C LEU A 112 7.31 12.53 0.25
N VAL A 113 6.43 12.04 -0.61
CA VAL A 113 5.97 12.75 -1.82
C VAL A 113 4.56 13.27 -1.59
N LEU A 114 4.38 14.57 -1.74
CA LEU A 114 3.12 15.29 -1.56
C LEU A 114 2.84 16.21 -2.75
N PRO A 115 1.58 16.50 -3.07
CA PRO A 115 1.26 17.45 -4.12
C PRO A 115 1.47 18.89 -3.65
N THR A 116 1.73 19.79 -4.60
CA THR A 116 1.74 21.23 -4.37
C THR A 116 1.01 22.00 -5.46
N ASN A 117 0.45 23.15 -5.12
CA ASN A 117 -0.10 24.11 -6.09
C ASN A 117 1.01 24.99 -6.70
N SER A 118 2.24 24.91 -6.19
CA SER A 118 3.38 25.60 -6.80
C SER A 118 3.68 25.00 -8.17
N PRO A 119 4.04 25.79 -9.19
CA PRO A 119 4.51 25.26 -10.48
C PRO A 119 5.92 24.68 -10.38
N ASN A 120 6.60 24.87 -9.25
CA ASN A 120 7.94 24.37 -9.02
C ASN A 120 7.89 23.06 -8.21
N LEU A 121 8.76 22.14 -8.55
CA LEU A 121 9.12 21.03 -7.68
C LEU A 121 9.93 21.59 -6.51
N ILE A 122 9.57 21.19 -5.29
CA ILE A 122 10.27 21.62 -4.09
C ILE A 122 10.79 20.39 -3.36
N VAL A 123 12.07 20.41 -2.98
CA VAL A 123 12.70 19.34 -2.21
C VAL A 123 13.24 19.93 -0.91
N HIS A 124 12.85 19.33 0.21
CA HIS A 124 13.33 19.72 1.52
C HIS A 124 14.06 18.53 2.15
N ASP A 125 15.34 18.71 2.48
CA ASP A 125 16.09 17.72 3.26
C ASP A 125 16.12 18.13 4.73
N PHE A 126 15.69 17.19 5.59
CA PHE A 126 15.70 17.31 7.05
C PHE A 126 16.71 16.34 7.63
N MET A 127 17.61 16.84 8.47
CA MET A 127 18.63 16.01 9.12
C MET A 127 18.73 16.29 10.61
N SER A 128 18.95 15.26 11.42
CA SER A 128 19.22 15.42 12.86
C SER A 128 20.54 16.13 13.14
N ARG A 129 21.46 16.04 12.21
CA ARG A 129 22.74 16.74 12.14
C ARG A 129 22.98 17.15 10.70
N ASP A 130 23.31 18.40 10.48
CA ASP A 130 23.65 18.89 9.15
C ASP A 130 24.92 18.23 8.62
N ILE A 131 24.80 17.57 7.49
CA ILE A 131 25.90 16.88 6.80
C ILE A 131 25.79 17.27 5.33
N GLU A 132 26.48 18.34 4.98
CA GLU A 132 26.44 18.96 3.65
C GLU A 132 26.64 17.95 2.51
N ASN A 133 27.55 16.98 2.66
CA ASN A 133 27.79 15.93 1.68
C ASN A 133 26.61 14.97 1.45
N LEU A 134 25.56 15.05 2.25
CA LEU A 134 24.34 14.25 2.10
C LEU A 134 23.15 15.06 1.59
N HIS A 135 23.30 16.36 1.42
CA HIS A 135 22.26 17.18 0.83
C HIS A 135 21.90 16.65 -0.55
N SER A 136 20.63 16.80 -0.91
CA SER A 136 20.16 16.49 -2.24
C SER A 136 20.79 17.43 -3.26
N THR A 137 21.36 16.84 -4.31
CA THR A 137 21.90 17.54 -5.46
C THR A 137 21.04 17.30 -6.69
N VAL A 138 21.10 18.22 -7.64
CA VAL A 138 20.28 18.19 -8.84
C VAL A 138 21.15 18.21 -10.07
N GLU A 139 20.83 17.33 -11.01
CA GLU A 139 21.40 17.28 -12.35
C GLU A 139 20.24 17.25 -13.37
N LYS A 140 20.29 18.15 -14.36
CA LYS A 140 19.36 18.13 -15.50
C LYS A 140 20.03 17.56 -16.72
N ILE A 141 19.47 16.47 -17.29
CA ILE A 141 19.96 15.83 -18.50
C ILE A 141 18.81 15.78 -19.50
N GLY A 142 18.77 16.68 -20.46
CA GLY A 142 17.66 16.79 -21.40
C GLY A 142 16.34 17.09 -20.67
N ASN A 143 15.37 16.21 -20.82
CA ASN A 143 14.06 16.27 -20.15
C ASN A 143 14.00 15.52 -18.80
N VAL A 144 15.11 14.98 -18.31
CA VAL A 144 15.22 14.23 -17.05
C VAL A 144 15.83 15.11 -15.98
N LEU A 145 15.18 15.15 -14.82
CA LEU A 145 15.66 15.79 -13.60
C LEU A 145 16.08 14.72 -12.59
N LYS A 146 17.37 14.59 -12.35
CA LYS A 146 17.92 13.67 -11.35
C LYS A 146 18.16 14.40 -10.04
N ILE A 147 17.56 13.91 -8.97
CA ILE A 147 17.74 14.38 -7.60
C ILE A 147 18.40 13.26 -6.84
N THR A 148 19.62 13.47 -6.39
CA THR A 148 20.44 12.42 -5.79
C THR A 148 20.94 12.88 -4.42
N GLN A 149 20.74 12.03 -3.43
CA GLN A 149 21.41 12.19 -2.14
C GLN A 149 22.91 11.99 -2.29
N GLY A 150 23.69 12.89 -1.71
CA GLY A 150 25.14 12.85 -1.82
C GLY A 150 25.80 11.57 -1.28
N PRO A 151 27.06 11.32 -1.60
CA PRO A 151 27.75 10.09 -1.23
C PRO A 151 28.02 10.01 0.27
N ARG A 152 27.75 8.83 0.86
CA ARG A 152 27.99 8.59 2.28
C ARG A 152 29.44 8.21 2.55
N LYS A 153 30.12 9.01 3.38
CA LYS A 153 31.28 8.57 4.15
C LYS A 153 30.95 8.77 5.62
N LEU A 154 30.19 7.86 6.25
CA LEU A 154 29.73 8.09 7.61
C LEU A 154 29.86 6.91 8.52
N VAL A 155 30.40 7.22 9.70
CA VAL A 155 30.33 6.42 10.92
C VAL A 155 29.35 7.18 11.86
N GLY A 156 28.26 6.52 12.25
CA GLY A 156 27.32 7.05 13.24
C GLY A 156 25.84 6.97 12.84
N ILE A 157 24.97 7.07 13.83
CA ILE A 157 23.53 7.08 13.67
C ILE A 157 23.09 8.52 13.43
N PHE A 158 22.39 8.77 12.33
CA PHE A 158 21.73 10.05 12.09
C PHE A 158 20.40 9.79 11.39
N LYS A 159 19.48 10.71 11.53
CA LYS A 159 18.17 10.67 10.90
C LYS A 159 18.18 11.59 9.70
N ASN A 160 17.71 11.11 8.57
CA ASN A 160 17.53 11.88 7.35
C ASN A 160 16.12 11.64 6.80
N LYS A 161 15.49 12.69 6.29
CA LYS A 161 14.18 12.67 5.67
C LYS A 161 14.12 13.67 4.55
N THR A 162 13.49 13.27 3.47
CA THR A 162 13.29 14.13 2.32
C THR A 162 11.79 14.29 2.05
N LEU A 163 11.35 15.53 1.93
CA LEU A 163 10.02 15.88 1.44
C LEU A 163 10.12 16.37 0.01
N LEU A 164 9.37 15.75 -0.87
CA LEU A 164 9.20 16.16 -2.24
C LEU A 164 7.78 16.73 -2.42
N PHE A 165 7.66 18.00 -2.80
CA PHE A 165 6.40 18.59 -3.19
C PHE A 165 6.29 18.60 -4.71
N LEU A 166 5.49 17.66 -5.23
CA LEU A 166 5.28 17.48 -6.66
C LEU A 166 4.16 18.41 -7.15
N PRO A 167 4.38 19.24 -8.18
CA PRO A 167 3.31 20.02 -8.77
C PRO A 167 2.14 19.13 -9.21
N LYS A 168 0.90 19.56 -8.91
CA LYS A 168 -0.33 18.83 -9.28
C LYS A 168 -0.47 18.64 -10.79
N GLU A 169 0.14 19.51 -11.56
CA GLU A 169 0.10 19.50 -13.04
C GLU A 169 1.15 18.55 -13.66
N PHE A 170 2.02 17.93 -12.85
CA PHE A 170 3.05 17.05 -13.38
C PHE A 170 2.43 15.70 -13.77
N THR A 171 2.49 15.37 -15.07
CA THR A 171 1.92 14.12 -15.65
C THR A 171 2.98 13.15 -16.17
N GLY A 172 4.26 13.44 -15.94
CA GLY A 172 5.39 12.64 -16.41
C GLY A 172 5.68 11.40 -15.54
N PHE A 173 6.93 10.98 -15.56
CA PHE A 173 7.43 9.85 -14.80
C PHE A 173 8.11 10.30 -13.49
N LEU A 174 7.72 9.69 -12.37
CA LEU A 174 8.42 9.81 -11.10
C LEU A 174 9.04 8.47 -10.75
N THR A 175 10.36 8.39 -10.80
CA THR A 175 11.12 7.20 -10.39
C THR A 175 11.71 7.45 -9.00
N ILE A 176 11.47 6.53 -8.06
CA ILE A 176 12.02 6.60 -6.69
C ILE A 176 12.87 5.36 -6.45
N ARG A 177 14.14 5.56 -6.18
CA ARG A 177 15.08 4.49 -5.78
C ARG A 177 15.55 4.74 -4.36
N SER A 178 15.19 3.84 -3.44
CA SER A 178 15.58 3.87 -2.04
C SER A 178 16.38 2.63 -1.66
N GLN A 179 17.53 2.80 -0.99
CA GLN A 179 18.24 1.66 -0.43
C GLN A 179 17.77 1.34 0.99
N SER A 180 17.44 2.37 1.79
CA SER A 180 16.99 2.19 3.16
C SER A 180 16.18 3.40 3.60
N GLY A 181 15.02 3.13 4.16
CA GLY A 181 14.03 4.11 4.62
C GLY A 181 12.69 3.92 3.93
N ASP A 182 11.67 4.43 4.56
CA ASP A 182 10.30 4.27 4.10
C ASP A 182 9.98 5.26 2.99
N VAL A 183 9.10 4.85 2.07
CA VAL A 183 8.59 5.69 1.00
C VAL A 183 7.10 5.92 1.20
N TYR A 184 6.72 7.19 1.33
CA TYR A 184 5.34 7.62 1.51
C TYR A 184 4.92 8.48 0.33
N ILE A 185 3.84 8.12 -0.34
CA ILE A 185 3.26 8.86 -1.45
C ILE A 185 1.79 9.11 -1.15
N ASN A 186 1.38 10.37 -1.11
CA ASN A 186 0.02 10.68 -0.72
C ASN A 186 -0.59 11.80 -1.55
N LYS A 187 -1.87 11.59 -1.90
CA LYS A 187 -2.72 12.59 -2.56
C LYS A 187 -2.16 13.13 -3.88
N ILE A 188 -1.45 12.33 -4.63
CA ILE A 188 -1.00 12.72 -5.96
C ILE A 188 -2.21 12.68 -6.92
N PRO A 189 -2.72 13.83 -7.39
CA PRO A 189 -3.92 13.89 -8.21
C PRO A 189 -3.61 13.84 -9.71
N SER A 190 -2.33 13.84 -10.05
CA SER A 190 -1.86 13.93 -11.43
C SER A 190 -1.78 12.54 -12.05
N TYR A 191 -2.20 12.41 -13.28
CA TYR A 191 -2.10 11.21 -14.10
C TYR A 191 -0.63 10.84 -14.41
N CYS A 192 0.27 10.99 -13.44
CA CYS A 192 1.67 10.62 -13.59
C CYS A 192 1.88 9.10 -13.46
N MET A 193 3.02 8.64 -13.92
CA MET A 193 3.49 7.27 -13.73
C MET A 193 4.52 7.24 -12.62
N ILE A 194 4.37 6.28 -11.71
CA ILE A 194 5.27 6.13 -10.57
C ILE A 194 5.94 4.78 -10.63
N ASP A 195 7.27 4.78 -10.55
CA ASP A 195 8.12 3.60 -10.47
C ASP A 195 8.96 3.67 -9.18
N ILE A 196 8.80 2.67 -8.31
CA ILE A 196 9.45 2.62 -7.00
C ILE A 196 10.29 1.37 -6.91
N THR A 197 11.56 1.54 -6.61
CA THR A 197 12.46 0.43 -6.28
C THR A 197 13.04 0.66 -4.88
N ALA A 198 12.75 -0.23 -3.95
CA ALA A 198 13.27 -0.16 -2.59
C ALA A 198 13.97 -1.46 -2.17
N VAL A 199 15.12 -1.32 -1.50
CA VAL A 199 15.84 -2.49 -0.97
C VAL A 199 15.33 -2.84 0.42
N SER A 200 15.13 -1.85 1.29
CA SER A 200 14.54 -2.03 2.61
C SER A 200 13.75 -0.79 3.02
N GLY A 201 12.69 -1.00 3.78
CA GLY A 201 11.74 0.02 4.22
C GLY A 201 10.34 -0.25 3.66
N ASP A 202 9.35 0.36 4.28
CA ASP A 202 7.96 0.19 3.91
C ASP A 202 7.54 1.17 2.81
N LEU A 203 6.60 0.75 1.97
CA LEU A 203 5.93 1.62 0.99
C LEU A 203 4.50 1.89 1.44
N LEU A 204 4.13 3.15 1.53
CA LEU A 204 2.76 3.59 1.71
C LEU A 204 2.34 4.50 0.55
N LEU A 205 1.38 4.04 -0.25
CA LEU A 205 0.76 4.81 -1.33
C LEU A 205 -0.72 5.01 -1.02
N ALA A 206 -1.16 6.26 -0.93
CA ALA A 206 -2.54 6.52 -0.53
C ALA A 206 -3.18 7.71 -1.27
N HIS A 207 -4.52 7.65 -1.40
CA HIS A 207 -5.38 8.75 -1.89
C HIS A 207 -4.90 9.37 -3.21
N SER A 208 -4.40 8.58 -4.13
CA SER A 208 -3.77 9.06 -5.36
C SER A 208 -4.54 8.62 -6.60
N THR A 209 -4.46 9.44 -7.65
CA THR A 209 -4.99 9.10 -8.98
C THR A 209 -3.85 9.14 -9.97
N LEU A 210 -3.47 7.98 -10.48
CA LEU A 210 -2.24 7.79 -11.24
C LEU A 210 -2.53 7.16 -12.60
N LYS A 211 -1.61 7.24 -13.52
CA LYS A 211 -1.69 6.49 -14.77
C LYS A 211 -1.19 5.06 -14.59
N ARG A 212 -0.06 4.91 -13.91
CA ARG A 212 0.57 3.62 -13.65
C ARG A 212 1.30 3.65 -12.31
N VAL A 213 1.22 2.56 -11.59
CA VAL A 213 2.02 2.27 -10.40
C VAL A 213 2.84 1.03 -10.67
N GLN A 214 4.14 1.13 -10.51
CA GLN A 214 5.05 -0.01 -10.44
C GLN A 214 5.84 0.09 -9.14
N ALA A 215 5.91 -1.00 -8.37
CA ALA A 215 6.69 -1.05 -7.16
C ALA A 215 7.42 -2.39 -7.03
N ASP A 216 8.73 -2.31 -6.81
CA ASP A 216 9.61 -3.46 -6.61
C ASP A 216 10.34 -3.33 -5.28
N LEU A 217 9.93 -4.11 -4.26
CA LEU A 217 10.52 -4.10 -2.93
C LEU A 217 11.21 -5.42 -2.62
N LYS A 218 12.47 -5.35 -2.15
CA LYS A 218 13.17 -6.55 -1.67
C LYS A 218 12.73 -6.94 -0.26
N SER A 219 12.55 -5.96 0.62
CA SER A 219 12.16 -6.18 2.00
C SER A 219 11.38 -4.98 2.54
N GLY A 220 10.28 -5.23 3.22
CA GLY A 220 9.39 -4.23 3.78
C GLY A 220 7.94 -4.50 3.43
N ASN A 221 7.03 -3.85 4.12
CA ASN A 221 5.61 -3.98 3.87
C ASN A 221 5.14 -2.97 2.83
N ILE A 222 4.12 -3.34 2.10
CA ILE A 222 3.49 -2.46 1.12
C ILE A 222 2.05 -2.24 1.56
N ALA A 223 1.66 -0.98 1.68
CA ALA A 223 0.28 -0.59 1.92
C ALA A 223 -0.18 0.36 0.82
N VAL A 224 -1.26 -0.01 0.13
CA VAL A 224 -1.91 0.83 -0.88
C VAL A 224 -3.34 1.08 -0.46
N SER A 225 -3.78 2.33 -0.43
CA SER A 225 -5.15 2.63 -0.02
C SER A 225 -5.78 3.77 -0.81
N ALA A 226 -7.10 3.68 -1.03
CA ALA A 226 -7.91 4.72 -1.68
C ALA A 226 -7.23 5.29 -2.94
N THR A 227 -6.68 4.42 -3.78
CA THR A 227 -5.85 4.81 -4.93
C THR A 227 -6.43 4.22 -6.21
N SER A 228 -6.46 5.03 -7.27
CA SER A 228 -6.86 4.59 -8.59
C SER A 228 -5.73 4.76 -9.60
N ALA A 229 -5.63 3.81 -10.54
CA ALA A 229 -4.71 3.91 -11.67
C ALA A 229 -5.26 3.14 -12.88
N ASN A 230 -4.60 3.21 -14.05
CA ASN A 230 -4.92 2.27 -15.12
C ASN A 230 -4.33 0.89 -14.79
N VAL A 231 -3.10 0.88 -14.27
CA VAL A 231 -2.34 -0.35 -14.02
C VAL A 231 -1.59 -0.27 -12.69
N PHE A 232 -1.66 -1.37 -11.91
CA PHE A 232 -0.85 -1.60 -10.73
C PHE A 232 -0.01 -2.86 -10.92
N HIS A 233 1.31 -2.73 -10.89
CA HIS A 233 2.25 -3.84 -10.83
C HIS A 233 3.07 -3.73 -9.54
N ILE A 234 2.88 -4.65 -8.61
CA ILE A 234 3.57 -4.64 -7.33
C ILE A 234 4.28 -5.97 -7.10
N ASN A 235 5.58 -5.91 -6.97
CA ASN A 235 6.43 -7.04 -6.67
C ASN A 235 7.07 -6.85 -5.28
N ALA A 236 6.89 -7.84 -4.41
CA ALA A 236 7.56 -7.87 -3.11
C ALA A 236 8.32 -9.18 -2.95
N HIS A 237 9.59 -9.12 -2.56
CA HIS A 237 10.30 -10.36 -2.26
C HIS A 237 9.90 -10.89 -0.88
N SER A 238 9.84 -10.00 0.12
CA SER A 238 9.37 -10.35 1.46
C SER A 238 8.64 -9.18 2.11
N GLY A 239 7.64 -9.49 2.95
CA GLY A 239 6.81 -8.52 3.64
C GLY A 239 5.33 -8.72 3.34
N THR A 240 4.49 -8.02 4.06
CA THR A 240 3.03 -8.08 3.89
C THR A 240 2.59 -7.04 2.86
N LEU A 241 1.69 -7.45 1.96
CA LEU A 241 0.97 -6.53 1.09
C LEU A 241 -0.44 -6.32 1.63
N THR A 242 -0.80 -5.09 1.90
CA THR A 242 -2.17 -4.68 2.21
C THR A 242 -2.68 -3.71 1.15
N ALA A 243 -3.91 -3.94 0.66
CA ALA A 243 -4.54 -3.03 -0.28
C ALA A 243 -6.01 -2.85 0.07
N ASP A 244 -6.48 -1.60 0.12
CA ASP A 244 -7.87 -1.28 0.40
C ASP A 244 -8.38 -0.15 -0.51
N ASN A 245 -9.60 -0.32 -1.04
CA ASN A 245 -10.22 0.63 -1.95
C ASN A 245 -9.36 0.97 -3.17
N ILE A 246 -8.97 -0.07 -3.92
CA ILE A 246 -8.15 0.06 -5.12
C ILE A 246 -9.01 -0.12 -6.38
N ASN A 247 -8.88 0.83 -7.29
CA ASN A 247 -9.53 0.77 -8.58
C ASN A 247 -8.52 0.84 -9.72
N ALA A 248 -8.40 -0.24 -10.48
CA ALA A 248 -7.61 -0.26 -11.70
C ALA A 248 -8.51 -0.36 -12.94
N LYS A 249 -8.30 0.54 -13.88
CA LYS A 249 -9.08 0.50 -15.12
C LYS A 249 -8.78 -0.75 -15.97
N GLU A 250 -7.53 -1.21 -15.95
CA GLU A 250 -7.05 -2.29 -16.80
C GLU A 250 -6.57 -3.50 -15.98
N GLU A 251 -5.56 -3.32 -15.13
CA GLU A 251 -4.90 -4.45 -14.49
C GLU A 251 -4.38 -4.16 -13.09
N ILE A 252 -4.54 -5.15 -12.23
CA ILE A 252 -3.83 -5.28 -10.95
C ILE A 252 -3.03 -6.57 -11.01
N SER A 253 -1.71 -6.47 -10.83
CA SER A 253 -0.81 -7.60 -10.72
C SER A 253 0.01 -7.49 -9.43
N TYR A 254 -0.17 -8.44 -8.51
CA TYR A 254 0.55 -8.52 -7.26
C TYR A 254 1.33 -9.83 -7.18
N HIS A 255 2.64 -9.70 -7.05
CA HIS A 255 3.55 -10.83 -6.92
C HIS A 255 4.35 -10.74 -5.62
N THR A 256 4.40 -11.86 -4.85
CA THR A 256 5.32 -11.96 -3.71
C THR A 256 6.04 -13.31 -3.71
N THR A 257 7.27 -13.31 -3.17
CA THR A 257 7.94 -14.57 -2.91
C THR A 257 7.56 -15.11 -1.53
N SER A 258 7.51 -14.24 -0.53
CA SER A 258 7.16 -14.62 0.84
C SER A 258 6.46 -13.47 1.55
N GLY A 259 5.25 -13.73 2.03
CA GLY A 259 4.47 -12.74 2.76
C GLY A 259 2.97 -12.92 2.54
N ASN A 260 2.20 -12.39 3.45
CA ASN A 260 0.75 -12.43 3.34
C ASN A 260 0.24 -11.28 2.45
N MET A 261 -0.87 -11.54 1.78
CA MET A 261 -1.64 -10.52 1.07
C MET A 261 -3.01 -10.38 1.72
N ASP A 262 -3.40 -9.17 2.04
CA ASP A 262 -4.71 -8.82 2.58
C ASP A 262 -5.30 -7.68 1.76
N LEU A 263 -6.30 -8.00 0.96
CA LEU A 263 -6.83 -7.14 -0.08
C LEU A 263 -8.33 -6.96 0.14
N GLU A 264 -8.79 -5.72 0.13
CA GLU A 264 -10.18 -5.36 0.38
C GLU A 264 -10.68 -4.31 -0.62
N ASN A 265 -11.93 -4.44 -1.06
CA ASN A 265 -12.59 -3.49 -1.97
C ASN A 265 -11.78 -3.24 -3.25
N ILE A 266 -11.50 -4.30 -3.98
CA ILE A 266 -10.66 -4.27 -5.19
C ILE A 266 -11.53 -4.31 -6.44
N SER A 267 -11.26 -3.42 -7.39
CA SER A 267 -11.90 -3.42 -8.70
C SER A 267 -10.87 -3.31 -9.83
N SER A 268 -10.98 -4.21 -10.83
CA SER A 268 -10.13 -4.18 -12.03
C SER A 268 -10.78 -4.92 -13.21
N LYS A 269 -10.24 -4.73 -14.41
CA LYS A 269 -10.58 -5.60 -15.55
C LYS A 269 -9.86 -6.94 -15.41
N ASN A 270 -8.57 -6.92 -15.13
CA ASN A 270 -7.75 -8.11 -14.91
C ASN A 270 -7.14 -8.05 -13.51
N PHE A 271 -7.27 -9.14 -12.77
CA PHE A 271 -6.74 -9.28 -11.42
C PHE A 271 -5.87 -10.52 -11.34
N PHE A 272 -4.58 -10.31 -11.12
CA PHE A 272 -3.58 -11.35 -11.07
C PHE A 272 -2.82 -11.31 -9.74
N ILE A 273 -2.78 -12.45 -9.04
CA ILE A 273 -1.98 -12.63 -7.81
C ILE A 273 -1.16 -13.90 -7.96
N ASP A 274 0.12 -13.79 -7.65
CA ASP A 274 1.02 -14.93 -7.54
C ASP A 274 1.88 -14.81 -6.27
N THR A 275 1.94 -15.89 -5.46
CA THR A 275 2.84 -15.98 -4.31
C THR A 275 3.44 -17.39 -4.19
N LYS A 276 4.73 -17.45 -3.82
CA LYS A 276 5.32 -18.75 -3.50
C LYS A 276 4.88 -19.23 -2.12
N THR A 277 4.94 -18.35 -1.11
CA THR A 277 4.52 -18.70 0.26
C THR A 277 3.79 -17.54 0.92
N GLY A 278 2.68 -17.86 1.59
CA GLY A 278 1.91 -16.88 2.34
C GLY A 278 0.41 -17.05 2.18
N LYS A 279 -0.32 -16.45 3.07
CA LYS A 279 -1.78 -16.42 3.02
C LYS A 279 -2.25 -15.32 2.07
N ILE A 280 -3.19 -15.65 1.21
CA ILE A 280 -3.91 -14.68 0.38
C ILE A 280 -5.33 -14.54 0.93
N THR A 281 -5.73 -13.32 1.27
CA THR A 281 -7.10 -12.98 1.63
C THR A 281 -7.57 -11.86 0.71
N VAL A 282 -8.68 -12.08 0.04
CA VAL A 282 -9.32 -11.08 -0.82
C VAL A 282 -10.78 -10.95 -0.42
N ASN A 283 -11.17 -9.76 -0.05
CA ASN A 283 -12.53 -9.41 0.30
C ASN A 283 -13.08 -8.42 -0.71
N GLN A 284 -14.29 -8.65 -1.22
CA GLN A 284 -14.99 -7.75 -2.14
C GLN A 284 -14.17 -7.44 -3.42
N LEU A 285 -13.90 -8.49 -4.18
CA LEU A 285 -13.26 -8.37 -5.49
C LEU A 285 -14.30 -8.27 -6.60
N LYS A 286 -14.13 -7.28 -7.47
CA LYS A 286 -14.86 -7.17 -8.72
C LYS A 286 -13.89 -7.12 -9.89
N SER A 287 -13.84 -8.21 -10.67
CA SER A 287 -12.94 -8.30 -11.83
C SER A 287 -13.53 -9.15 -12.94
N GLN A 288 -13.25 -8.75 -14.19
CA GLN A 288 -13.67 -9.58 -15.33
C GLN A 288 -12.86 -10.88 -15.41
N ASN A 289 -11.54 -10.79 -15.18
CA ASN A 289 -10.65 -11.95 -15.21
C ASN A 289 -9.87 -12.04 -13.90
N ILE A 290 -9.89 -13.22 -13.28
CA ILE A 290 -9.27 -13.50 -11.98
C ILE A 290 -8.24 -14.61 -12.16
N GLU A 291 -7.01 -14.40 -11.69
CA GLU A 291 -6.01 -15.43 -11.57
C GLU A 291 -5.29 -15.31 -10.23
N ILE A 292 -5.44 -16.30 -9.37
CA ILE A 292 -4.85 -16.32 -8.03
C ILE A 292 -4.11 -17.62 -7.86
N LEU A 293 -2.79 -17.53 -7.70
CA LEU A 293 -1.89 -18.66 -7.63
C LEU A 293 -1.08 -18.64 -6.32
N THR A 294 -0.90 -19.79 -5.69
CA THR A 294 0.07 -19.96 -4.61
C THR A 294 0.72 -21.34 -4.66
N ASP A 295 2.04 -21.39 -4.41
CA ASP A 295 2.71 -22.67 -4.24
C ASP A 295 2.44 -23.25 -2.84
N SER A 296 2.52 -22.40 -1.80
CA SER A 296 2.26 -22.84 -0.42
C SER A 296 1.59 -21.74 0.38
N GLY A 297 0.32 -21.93 0.67
CA GLY A 297 -0.46 -20.97 1.45
C GLY A 297 -1.95 -21.19 1.30
N ASN A 298 -2.70 -20.60 2.20
CA ASN A 298 -4.15 -20.65 2.12
C ASN A 298 -4.67 -19.48 1.28
N ILE A 299 -5.70 -19.74 0.50
CA ILE A 299 -6.42 -18.72 -0.25
C ILE A 299 -7.81 -18.58 0.37
N THR A 300 -8.19 -17.35 0.66
CA THR A 300 -9.54 -16.99 1.10
C THR A 300 -10.09 -15.90 0.18
N LEU A 301 -11.20 -16.19 -0.48
CA LEU A 301 -11.93 -15.27 -1.32
C LEU A 301 -13.32 -15.05 -0.74
N ASN A 302 -13.65 -13.83 -0.39
CA ASN A 302 -14.97 -13.48 0.10
C ASN A 302 -15.61 -12.45 -0.83
N ASN A 303 -16.88 -12.69 -1.21
CA ASN A 303 -17.67 -11.76 -2.01
C ASN A 303 -16.97 -11.32 -3.30
N SER A 304 -16.48 -12.30 -4.07
CA SER A 304 -15.75 -12.08 -5.30
C SER A 304 -16.62 -12.32 -6.53
N GLU A 305 -16.52 -11.42 -7.50
CA GLU A 305 -17.25 -11.44 -8.78
C GLU A 305 -16.25 -11.50 -9.94
N GLY A 306 -16.50 -12.42 -10.89
CA GLY A 306 -15.70 -12.56 -12.11
C GLY A 306 -15.50 -13.99 -12.57
N LYS A 307 -14.64 -14.17 -13.57
CA LYS A 307 -14.28 -15.47 -14.14
C LYS A 307 -12.77 -15.71 -14.05
N GLY A 308 -12.36 -16.96 -13.86
CA GLY A 308 -10.95 -17.31 -13.89
C GLY A 308 -10.53 -18.46 -13.00
N ASN A 309 -9.28 -18.42 -12.56
CA ASN A 309 -8.62 -19.53 -11.90
C ASN A 309 -8.15 -19.18 -10.48
N VAL A 310 -8.36 -20.10 -9.57
CA VAL A 310 -7.85 -20.04 -8.19
C VAL A 310 -7.11 -21.33 -7.89
N LYS A 311 -5.80 -21.28 -7.69
CA LYS A 311 -4.97 -22.46 -7.58
C LYS A 311 -4.03 -22.40 -6.38
N ALA A 312 -4.03 -23.46 -5.58
CA ALA A 312 -3.05 -23.72 -4.54
C ALA A 312 -2.35 -25.05 -4.79
N ASN A 313 -1.02 -25.08 -4.82
CA ASN A 313 -0.33 -26.37 -4.84
C ASN A 313 -0.40 -27.01 -3.45
N THR A 314 -0.16 -26.25 -2.37
CA THR A 314 -0.33 -26.72 -1.00
C THR A 314 -1.05 -25.66 -0.17
N GLY A 315 -2.23 -26.00 0.36
CA GLY A 315 -3.01 -25.09 1.21
C GLY A 315 -4.51 -25.24 1.01
N LYS A 316 -5.25 -24.64 1.90
CA LYS A 316 -6.72 -24.62 1.83
C LYS A 316 -7.20 -23.49 0.93
N ILE A 317 -8.27 -23.75 0.19
CA ILE A 317 -9.00 -22.73 -0.54
C ILE A 317 -10.37 -22.56 0.11
N ASN A 318 -10.68 -21.38 0.59
CA ASN A 318 -11.98 -21.02 1.10
C ASN A 318 -12.59 -19.96 0.17
N LEU A 319 -13.76 -20.24 -0.34
CA LEU A 319 -14.54 -19.31 -1.16
C LEU A 319 -15.87 -19.05 -0.46
N SER A 320 -16.23 -17.79 -0.28
CA SER A 320 -17.56 -17.37 0.18
C SER A 320 -18.14 -16.36 -0.79
N LEU A 321 -19.31 -16.65 -1.33
CA LEU A 321 -19.99 -15.81 -2.31
C LEU A 321 -21.19 -15.15 -1.70
N ASP A 322 -21.58 -13.99 -2.22
CA ASP A 322 -22.79 -13.24 -1.84
C ASP A 322 -23.84 -13.35 -2.96
N LYS A 323 -25.08 -13.00 -2.63
CA LYS A 323 -26.25 -13.08 -3.55
C LYS A 323 -26.10 -12.28 -4.85
N SER A 324 -25.28 -11.23 -4.84
CA SER A 324 -25.07 -10.36 -5.99
C SER A 324 -23.92 -10.81 -6.91
N ASN A 325 -23.19 -11.85 -6.51
CA ASN A 325 -21.99 -12.22 -7.26
C ASN A 325 -22.30 -13.02 -8.53
N GLN A 326 -21.64 -12.66 -9.62
CA GLN A 326 -21.55 -13.46 -10.83
C GLN A 326 -20.16 -14.08 -10.91
N PHE A 327 -20.09 -15.39 -11.09
CA PHE A 327 -18.83 -16.11 -11.06
C PHE A 327 -18.80 -17.26 -12.08
N ASN A 328 -17.61 -17.45 -12.63
CA ASN A 328 -17.26 -18.64 -13.41
C ASN A 328 -15.82 -19.01 -13.05
N LEU A 329 -15.66 -19.86 -12.03
CA LEU A 329 -14.36 -20.10 -11.41
C LEU A 329 -13.91 -21.54 -11.57
N SER A 330 -12.65 -21.71 -11.95
CA SER A 330 -11.91 -22.96 -11.86
C SER A 330 -11.04 -22.93 -10.60
N ILE A 331 -11.27 -23.89 -9.70
CA ILE A 331 -10.63 -23.97 -8.39
C ILE A 331 -9.84 -25.25 -8.31
N GLN A 332 -8.52 -25.14 -8.08
CA GLN A 332 -7.63 -26.29 -8.03
C GLN A 332 -6.80 -26.33 -6.75
N SER A 333 -6.76 -27.48 -6.08
CA SER A 333 -5.84 -27.74 -4.98
C SER A 333 -5.19 -29.12 -5.13
N LYS A 334 -3.84 -29.15 -5.14
CA LYS A 334 -3.14 -30.46 -5.12
C LYS A 334 -3.16 -31.08 -3.72
N ILE A 335 -2.85 -30.29 -2.69
CA ILE A 335 -2.83 -30.76 -1.30
C ILE A 335 -3.53 -29.71 -0.43
N GLY A 336 -4.76 -30.02 -0.02
CA GLY A 336 -5.54 -29.15 0.86
C GLY A 336 -7.02 -29.20 0.55
N ASN A 337 -7.81 -28.83 1.52
CA ASN A 337 -9.26 -28.85 1.40
C ASN A 337 -9.76 -27.62 0.64
N ILE A 338 -10.85 -27.81 -0.09
CA ILE A 338 -11.61 -26.76 -0.76
C ILE A 338 -12.96 -26.63 -0.06
N HIS A 339 -13.23 -25.46 0.51
CA HIS A 339 -14.50 -25.14 1.15
C HIS A 339 -15.16 -23.99 0.43
N ILE A 340 -16.38 -24.21 0.00
CA ILE A 340 -17.16 -23.22 -0.75
C ILE A 340 -18.48 -22.98 -0.02
N HIS A 341 -18.77 -21.72 0.27
CA HIS A 341 -20.03 -21.27 0.85
C HIS A 341 -20.78 -20.41 -0.16
N ILE A 342 -21.97 -20.89 -0.57
CA ILE A 342 -22.82 -20.22 -1.55
C ILE A 342 -24.23 -20.14 -0.98
N PRO A 343 -24.87 -18.96 -0.97
CA PRO A 343 -26.27 -18.83 -0.54
C PRO A 343 -27.20 -19.72 -1.36
N ASP A 344 -28.21 -20.27 -0.70
CA ASP A 344 -29.23 -21.15 -1.30
C ASP A 344 -30.08 -20.49 -2.41
N THR A 345 -30.05 -19.16 -2.47
CA THR A 345 -30.74 -18.36 -3.47
C THR A 345 -29.99 -18.20 -4.78
N ILE A 346 -28.74 -18.68 -4.86
CA ILE A 346 -27.90 -18.58 -6.07
C ILE A 346 -28.00 -19.88 -6.86
N SER A 347 -28.36 -19.76 -8.13
CA SER A 347 -28.25 -20.87 -9.09
C SER A 347 -26.86 -20.96 -9.67
N PHE A 348 -26.31 -22.17 -9.77
CA PHE A 348 -25.02 -22.42 -10.39
C PHE A 348 -24.88 -23.87 -10.87
N THR A 349 -24.04 -24.08 -11.87
CA THR A 349 -23.59 -25.39 -12.30
C THR A 349 -22.26 -25.74 -11.61
N PHE A 350 -22.02 -27.03 -11.38
CA PHE A 350 -20.74 -27.48 -10.82
C PHE A 350 -20.21 -28.73 -11.51
N ASN A 351 -18.90 -28.80 -11.60
CA ASN A 351 -18.16 -29.98 -11.99
C ASN A 351 -17.03 -30.19 -10.98
N VAL A 352 -17.08 -31.28 -10.24
CA VAL A 352 -16.12 -31.61 -9.18
C VAL A 352 -15.38 -32.87 -9.60
N ASP A 353 -14.04 -32.82 -9.63
CA ASP A 353 -13.14 -33.94 -9.86
C ASP A 353 -12.21 -34.11 -8.65
N THR A 354 -12.34 -35.21 -7.93
CA THR A 354 -11.52 -35.50 -6.75
C THR A 354 -10.82 -36.86 -6.95
N LYS A 355 -9.49 -36.89 -6.74
CA LYS A 355 -8.72 -38.10 -7.06
C LYS A 355 -8.57 -39.11 -5.91
N LYS A 356 -8.69 -38.67 -4.65
CA LYS A 356 -8.38 -39.56 -3.50
C LYS A 356 -9.30 -39.47 -2.29
N ILE A 357 -9.89 -38.33 -1.99
CA ILE A 357 -10.60 -38.14 -0.70
C ILE A 357 -12.09 -37.86 -0.90
N GLY A 358 -12.46 -37.39 -2.07
CA GLY A 358 -13.85 -37.23 -2.48
C GLY A 358 -14.58 -36.00 -2.01
N LEU A 359 -15.73 -35.81 -2.59
CA LEU A 359 -16.69 -34.78 -2.27
C LEU A 359 -17.40 -35.13 -0.97
N THR A 360 -17.39 -34.25 0.03
CA THR A 360 -17.96 -34.55 1.35
C THR A 360 -19.34 -33.95 1.55
N ASP A 361 -19.60 -32.80 0.94
CA ASP A 361 -20.87 -32.10 1.11
C ASP A 361 -21.30 -31.39 -0.17
N LEU A 362 -22.59 -31.45 -0.46
CA LEU A 362 -23.29 -30.65 -1.48
C LEU A 362 -24.50 -29.96 -0.87
N PRO A 363 -24.97 -28.84 -1.43
CA PRO A 363 -26.26 -28.26 -1.07
C PRO A 363 -27.39 -29.27 -1.19
N LEU A 364 -28.36 -29.26 -0.25
CA LEU A 364 -29.45 -30.22 -0.21
C LEU A 364 -30.35 -30.20 -1.46
N ASN A 365 -30.41 -29.07 -2.14
CA ASN A 365 -31.18 -28.85 -3.38
C ASN A 365 -30.36 -29.10 -4.66
N SER A 366 -29.21 -29.78 -4.55
CA SER A 366 -28.40 -30.12 -5.72
C SER A 366 -29.05 -31.22 -6.56
N ILE A 367 -29.04 -31.02 -7.87
CA ILE A 367 -29.44 -32.05 -8.85
C ILE A 367 -28.18 -32.56 -9.53
N ILE A 368 -27.91 -33.87 -9.39
CA ILE A 368 -26.75 -34.53 -9.95
C ILE A 368 -27.19 -35.30 -11.20
N TYR A 369 -26.54 -35.04 -12.33
CA TYR A 369 -26.83 -35.72 -13.60
C TYR A 369 -25.68 -36.63 -14.10
N SER A 370 -24.49 -36.56 -13.48
CA SER A 370 -23.39 -37.49 -13.76
C SER A 370 -22.57 -37.70 -12.51
N SER A 371 -22.30 -38.95 -12.14
CA SER A 371 -21.46 -39.29 -11.01
C SER A 371 -20.71 -40.60 -11.35
N ASP A 372 -19.39 -40.57 -11.18
CA ASP A 372 -18.49 -41.70 -11.33
C ASP A 372 -17.85 -41.94 -9.96
N ASP A 373 -18.33 -42.92 -9.21
CA ASP A 373 -17.83 -43.38 -7.89
C ASP A 373 -17.46 -42.27 -6.88
N TYR A 374 -18.24 -41.16 -6.84
CA TYR A 374 -18.00 -39.98 -6.02
C TYR A 374 -16.72 -39.19 -6.35
N ASP A 375 -15.89 -39.64 -7.28
CA ASP A 375 -14.67 -38.93 -7.68
C ASP A 375 -14.95 -37.83 -8.69
N LYS A 376 -15.97 -38.04 -9.54
CA LYS A 376 -16.42 -37.06 -10.54
C LYS A 376 -17.91 -36.82 -10.43
N VAL A 377 -18.28 -35.61 -10.04
CA VAL A 377 -19.69 -35.27 -9.83
C VAL A 377 -20.01 -34.02 -10.63
N LYS A 378 -21.05 -34.11 -11.50
CA LYS A 378 -21.58 -32.96 -12.23
C LYS A 378 -23.03 -32.75 -11.88
N GLY A 379 -23.40 -31.50 -11.75
CA GLY A 379 -24.77 -31.14 -11.39
C GLY A 379 -25.00 -29.63 -11.39
N TYR A 380 -26.13 -29.25 -10.83
CA TYR A 380 -26.50 -27.87 -10.65
C TYR A 380 -27.32 -27.66 -9.39
N VAL A 381 -27.41 -26.41 -8.96
CA VAL A 381 -28.27 -25.92 -7.89
C VAL A 381 -29.15 -24.84 -8.47
N GLY A 382 -30.48 -24.95 -8.29
CA GLY A 382 -31.44 -23.99 -8.84
C GLY A 382 -31.66 -24.18 -10.34
N ALA A 383 -31.38 -23.19 -11.17
CA ALA A 383 -31.58 -23.23 -12.62
C ALA A 383 -30.40 -23.92 -13.31
N GLU A 384 -30.67 -24.87 -14.22
CA GLU A 384 -29.67 -25.62 -14.99
C GLU A 384 -28.89 -24.73 -15.98
N ASP A 385 -29.53 -23.69 -16.50
CA ASP A 385 -28.97 -22.73 -17.47
C ASP A 385 -28.30 -21.52 -16.80
N SER A 386 -27.90 -21.66 -15.54
CA SER A 386 -27.24 -20.58 -14.81
C SER A 386 -25.94 -20.16 -15.44
N ASN A 387 -25.69 -18.85 -15.50
CA ASN A 387 -24.43 -18.27 -15.92
C ASN A 387 -23.29 -18.44 -14.89
N ASN A 388 -23.63 -18.82 -13.67
CA ASN A 388 -22.64 -19.10 -12.63
C ASN A 388 -22.15 -20.56 -12.73
N SER A 389 -20.85 -20.75 -12.63
CA SER A 389 -20.28 -22.09 -12.67
C SER A 389 -19.06 -22.26 -11.78
N LEU A 390 -18.87 -23.47 -11.29
CA LEU A 390 -17.71 -23.94 -10.54
C LEU A 390 -17.13 -25.18 -11.21
N ASN A 391 -15.85 -25.13 -11.58
CA ASN A 391 -15.08 -26.27 -11.95
C ASN A 391 -14.01 -26.52 -10.88
N ILE A 392 -14.09 -27.65 -10.15
CA ILE A 392 -13.31 -27.90 -8.95
C ILE A 392 -12.49 -29.15 -9.15
N GLU A 393 -11.17 -29.05 -8.94
CA GLU A 393 -10.24 -30.15 -9.01
C GLU A 393 -9.44 -30.26 -7.70
N SER A 394 -9.43 -31.47 -7.10
CA SER A 394 -8.66 -31.74 -5.89
C SER A 394 -7.94 -33.08 -5.99
N ASP A 395 -6.60 -33.08 -5.85
CA ASP A 395 -5.82 -34.31 -5.88
C ASP A 395 -5.83 -35.01 -4.51
N MET A 396 -5.55 -34.25 -3.43
CA MET A 396 -5.46 -34.76 -2.06
C MET A 396 -6.11 -33.77 -1.09
N GLY A 397 -7.43 -33.74 -1.02
CA GLY A 397 -8.18 -32.85 -0.14
C GLY A 397 -9.68 -33.12 -0.24
N LYS A 398 -10.40 -32.73 0.79
CA LYS A 398 -11.85 -32.76 0.81
C LYS A 398 -12.40 -31.58 0.07
N VAL A 399 -13.45 -31.79 -0.72
CA VAL A 399 -14.24 -30.75 -1.33
C VAL A 399 -15.58 -30.66 -0.63
N SER A 400 -15.99 -29.49 -0.24
CA SER A 400 -17.26 -29.23 0.44
C SER A 400 -17.89 -27.97 -0.15
N ILE A 401 -19.10 -28.07 -0.64
CA ILE A 401 -19.93 -26.95 -1.11
C ILE A 401 -21.16 -26.90 -0.19
N LYS A 402 -21.33 -25.81 0.54
CA LYS A 402 -22.38 -25.65 1.53
C LYS A 402 -23.14 -24.33 1.37
N ASN A 403 -24.37 -24.35 1.79
CA ASN A 403 -25.10 -23.11 2.05
C ASN A 403 -24.58 -22.53 3.38
N PRO A 404 -24.39 -21.22 3.50
CA PRO A 404 -24.12 -20.61 4.80
C PRO A 404 -25.34 -20.80 5.71
N ASN A 405 -25.10 -21.27 6.93
CA ASN A 405 -26.14 -21.43 7.96
C ASN A 405 -26.68 -20.06 8.38
#